data_f4b7b060c1d07320e2b3f2dcbef04d4b
#
_entry.id   f4b7b060c1d07320e2b3f2dcbef04d4b
#
_cell.length_a   1.000
_cell.length_b   1.000
_cell.length_c   1.000
_cell.angle_alpha   90.00
_cell.angle_beta   90.00
_cell.angle_gamma   90.00
#
_symmetry.space_group_name_H-M   'P 1'
#
loop_
_entity.id
_entity.type
_entity.pdbx_description
1 polymer ?
#
loop_
_entity_poly.entity_id
_entity_poly.type
_entity_poly.pdbx_seq_one_letter_code
_entity_poly.pdbx_strand_id
1 'polypeptide(L)' 'MEEEKEIIGEDPELKRVSLIWKRNQLLAESDKYVLIDYPITADKLEMIKQYRQQLRDFTNNDYIIPDKPNI' A
#
# COMPACT_ATOMS: atom_id res chain seq x y z
N MET A 1 17.83 -14.90 21.83
CA MET A 1 17.69 -13.70 21.23
C MET A 1 17.36 -13.73 19.78
N GLU A 2 18.03 -14.50 18.98
CA GLU A 2 17.58 -14.63 17.60
C GLU A 2 16.19 -15.22 17.54
N GLU A 3 15.89 -16.10 18.49
CA GLU A 3 14.58 -16.71 18.52
C GLU A 3 13.49 -15.67 18.60
N GLU A 4 13.73 -14.63 19.36
CA GLU A 4 12.72 -13.60 19.52
C GLU A 4 12.39 -12.96 18.20
N LYS A 5 13.42 -12.68 17.41
CA LYS A 5 13.17 -12.07 16.10
C LYS A 5 12.41 -13.00 15.19
N GLU A 6 12.73 -14.27 15.23
CA GLU A 6 12.00 -15.22 14.41
C GLU A 6 10.56 -15.32 14.82
N ILE A 7 10.31 -15.33 16.12
CA ILE A 7 8.94 -15.39 16.61
C ILE A 7 8.16 -14.17 16.14
N ILE A 8 8.76 -12.99 16.24
CA ILE A 8 8.09 -11.78 15.79
C ILE A 8 7.80 -11.86 14.30
N GLY A 9 8.77 -12.33 13.51
CA GLY A 9 8.58 -12.43 12.08
C GLY A 9 7.50 -13.40 11.68
N GLU A 10 7.22 -14.39 12.54
CA GLU A 10 6.23 -15.40 12.22
C GLU A 10 4.87 -15.11 12.82
N ASP A 11 4.76 -14.09 13.66
CA ASP A 11 3.48 -13.74 14.26
C ASP A 11 2.58 -13.13 13.19
N PRO A 12 1.47 -13.79 12.82
CA PRO A 12 0.62 -13.26 11.76
C PRO A 12 0.01 -11.92 12.09
N GLU A 13 -0.24 -11.66 13.37
CA GLU A 13 -0.83 -10.38 13.74
C GLU A 13 0.16 -9.25 13.58
N LEU A 14 1.40 -9.46 13.98
CA LEU A 14 2.44 -8.45 13.78
C LEU A 14 2.70 -8.23 12.30
N LYS A 15 2.64 -9.30 11.51
CA LYS A 15 2.81 -9.18 10.08
C LYS A 15 1.71 -8.31 9.47
N ARG A 16 0.47 -8.50 9.92
CA ARG A 16 -0.64 -7.70 9.41
C ARG A 16 -0.47 -6.23 9.78
N VAL A 17 -0.04 -5.95 10.99
CA VAL A 17 0.19 -4.58 11.42
C VAL A 17 1.26 -3.92 10.55
N SER A 18 2.35 -4.64 10.27
CA SER A 18 3.40 -4.13 9.39
C SER A 18 2.87 -3.84 8.00
N LEU A 19 2.04 -4.72 7.47
CA LEU A 19 1.47 -4.54 6.14
C LEU A 19 0.52 -3.36 6.10
N ILE A 20 -0.28 -3.18 7.16
CA ILE A 20 -1.18 -2.04 7.23
C ILE A 20 -0.38 -0.75 7.26
N TRP A 21 0.71 -0.72 8.02
CA TRP A 21 1.57 0.46 8.08
C TRP A 21 2.15 0.77 6.71
N LYS A 22 2.63 -0.26 6.01
CA LYS A 22 3.18 -0.07 4.68
C LYS A 22 2.11 0.43 3.71
N ARG A 23 0.90 -0.15 3.78
CA ARG A 23 -0.20 0.30 2.94
C ARG A 23 -0.49 1.77 3.17
N ASN A 24 -0.51 2.20 4.43
CA ASN A 24 -0.78 3.59 4.77
C ASN A 24 0.29 4.51 4.21
N GLN A 25 1.56 4.08 4.25
CA GLN A 25 2.64 4.86 3.64
C GLN A 25 2.47 4.99 2.14
N LEU A 26 2.10 3.91 1.48
CA LEU A 26 1.91 3.93 0.04
C LEU A 26 0.75 4.85 -0.35
N LEU A 27 -0.32 4.85 0.44
CA LEU A 27 -1.42 5.78 0.21
C LEU A 27 -0.95 7.22 0.36
N ALA A 28 -0.18 7.51 1.41
CA ALA A 28 0.33 8.85 1.62
C ALA A 28 1.24 9.29 0.48
N GLU A 29 2.10 8.40 0.01
CA GLU A 29 3.00 8.73 -1.10
C GLU A 29 2.24 9.02 -2.38
N SER A 30 1.12 8.37 -2.59
CA SER A 30 0.35 8.54 -3.83
C SER A 30 -0.62 9.71 -3.75
N ASP A 31 -0.76 10.36 -2.60
CA ASP A 31 -1.70 11.49 -2.47
C ASP A 31 -1.38 12.60 -3.45
N LYS A 32 -0.11 12.85 -3.72
CA LYS A 32 0.28 13.95 -4.61
C LYS A 32 -0.28 13.77 -6.01
N TYR A 33 -0.46 12.53 -6.46
CA TYR A 33 -0.90 12.27 -7.84
C TYR A 33 -2.36 12.63 -8.06
N VAL A 34 -3.15 12.72 -6.98
CA VAL A 34 -4.57 13.03 -7.11
C VAL A 34 -4.86 14.49 -6.77
N LEU A 35 -3.84 15.28 -6.52
CA LEU A 35 -4.00 16.71 -6.33
C LEU A 35 -4.34 17.36 -7.65
N ILE A 36 -5.22 18.36 -7.59
CA ILE A 36 -5.75 18.98 -8.80
C ILE A 36 -4.67 19.62 -9.64
N ASP A 37 -3.60 20.08 -9.01
CA ASP A 37 -2.52 20.78 -9.72
C ASP A 37 -1.39 19.87 -10.15
N TYR A 38 -1.45 18.58 -9.83
CA TYR A 38 -0.36 17.69 -10.18
C TYR A 38 -0.38 17.39 -11.68
N PRO A 39 0.75 17.58 -12.39
CA PRO A 39 0.78 17.38 -13.84
C PRO A 39 0.83 15.88 -14.17
N ILE A 40 -0.31 15.29 -14.42
CA ILE A 40 -0.42 13.87 -14.72
C ILE A 40 -1.48 13.70 -15.80
N THR A 41 -1.26 12.72 -16.70
CA THR A 41 -2.26 12.45 -17.74
C THR A 41 -3.47 11.78 -17.14
N ALA A 42 -4.61 11.87 -17.86
CA ALA A 42 -5.85 11.27 -17.39
C ALA A 42 -5.71 9.75 -17.26
N ASP A 43 -4.99 9.12 -18.20
CA ASP A 43 -4.79 7.67 -18.15
C ASP A 43 -4.01 7.26 -16.91
N LYS A 44 -2.94 8.00 -16.63
CA LYS A 44 -2.11 7.68 -15.45
C LYS A 44 -2.85 7.98 -14.17
N LEU A 45 -3.64 9.04 -14.18
CA LEU A 45 -4.46 9.36 -13.00
C LEU A 45 -5.43 8.24 -12.71
N GLU A 46 -6.05 7.67 -13.74
CA GLU A 46 -6.97 6.55 -13.57
C GLU A 46 -6.23 5.34 -12.97
N MET A 47 -5.02 5.06 -13.45
CA MET A 47 -4.22 3.97 -12.90
C MET A 47 -3.92 4.19 -11.43
N ILE A 48 -3.62 5.43 -11.05
CA ILE A 48 -3.35 5.77 -9.66
C ILE A 48 -4.61 5.58 -8.82
N LYS A 49 -5.77 6.00 -9.33
CA LYS A 49 -7.01 5.84 -8.59
C LYS A 49 -7.32 4.38 -8.33
N GLN A 50 -7.11 3.52 -9.31
CA GLN A 50 -7.32 2.08 -9.15
C GLN A 50 -6.32 1.50 -8.14
N TYR A 51 -5.06 1.91 -8.22
CA TYR A 51 -4.06 1.47 -7.28
C TYR A 51 -4.43 1.85 -5.86
N ARG A 52 -4.86 3.09 -5.66
CA ARG A 52 -5.24 3.56 -4.33
C ARG A 52 -6.46 2.81 -3.82
N GLN A 53 -7.39 2.48 -4.69
CA GLN A 53 -8.56 1.70 -4.29
C GLN A 53 -8.14 0.29 -3.86
N GLN A 54 -7.21 -0.31 -4.59
CA GLN A 54 -6.69 -1.63 -4.21
C GLN A 54 -5.97 -1.57 -2.87
N LEU A 55 -5.26 -0.47 -2.61
CA LEU A 55 -4.61 -0.29 -1.31
C LEU A 55 -5.64 -0.22 -0.20
N ARG A 56 -6.75 0.49 -0.42
CA ARG A 56 -7.79 0.58 0.60
C ARG A 56 -8.45 -0.77 0.85
N ASP A 57 -8.59 -1.58 -0.18
CA ASP A 57 -9.28 -2.87 -0.10
C ASP A 57 -8.35 -4.01 0.26
N PHE A 58 -7.08 -3.72 0.55
CA PHE A 58 -6.11 -4.81 0.68
C PHE A 58 -6.40 -5.71 1.88
N THR A 59 -7.06 -5.20 2.92
CA THR A 59 -7.43 -6.05 4.05
C THR A 59 -8.47 -7.09 3.65
N ASN A 60 -9.28 -6.79 2.64
CA ASN A 60 -10.25 -7.74 2.10
C ASN A 60 -9.65 -8.63 1.03
N ASN A 61 -8.38 -8.44 0.70
CA ASN A 61 -7.68 -9.15 -0.35
C ASN A 61 -6.43 -9.82 0.22
N ASP A 62 -6.60 -10.48 1.38
CA ASP A 62 -5.55 -11.26 2.04
C ASP A 62 -4.30 -10.46 2.36
N TYR A 63 -4.46 -9.16 2.56
CA TYR A 63 -3.36 -8.27 2.91
C TYR A 63 -2.26 -8.30 1.86
N ILE A 64 -2.64 -8.45 0.59
CA ILE A 64 -1.70 -8.42 -0.53
C ILE A 64 -1.59 -6.98 -1.02
N ILE A 65 -0.37 -6.45 -0.98
CA ILE A 65 -0.13 -5.08 -1.43
C ILE A 65 -0.03 -5.09 -2.96
N PRO A 66 -0.83 -4.28 -3.66
CA PRO A 66 -0.79 -4.25 -5.12
C PRO A 66 0.51 -3.63 -5.63
N ASP A 67 0.85 -3.96 -6.86
CA ASP A 67 2.01 -3.40 -7.51
C ASP A 67 1.77 -1.93 -7.83
N LYS A 68 2.79 -1.11 -7.62
CA LYS A 68 2.72 0.30 -7.93
C LYS A 68 2.69 0.47 -9.45
N PRO A 69 1.74 1.26 -9.98
CA PRO A 69 1.71 1.50 -11.43
C PRO A 69 2.92 2.29 -11.87
N ASN A 70 3.31 2.08 -13.12
CA ASN A 70 4.44 2.75 -13.72
C ASN A 70 3.99 4.09 -14.29
N ILE A 71 4.29 5.16 -13.57
CA ILE A 71 3.89 6.51 -13.97
C ILE A 71 5.05 7.48 -13.94
#